data_9f7402e8197f50fdef68f47872aa1ec3
#
_entry.id   9f7402e8197f50fdef68f47872aa1ec3
#
_cell.length_a   1.000
_cell.length_b   1.000
_cell.length_c   1.000
_cell.angle_alpha   90.00
_cell.angle_beta   90.00
_cell.angle_gamma   90.00
#
_symmetry.space_group_name_H-M   'P 1'
#
loop_
_entity.id
_entity.type
_entity.pdbx_description
1 polymer ?
#
loop_
_entity_poly.entity_id
_entity_poly.type
_entity_poly.pdbx_seq_one_letter_code
_entity_poly.pdbx_strand_id
1 'polypeptide(L)'
;MRKIKLREGTNTAVLFGHHDRHLKLIEEEFGVRCSARGEEVTVEGTPEAVKQAERILNELASLTNEGYDLRSDDVTHALTALRHNQDASLKDLLFSASPIVTRKRFIVPKTPTQKYYLDAIEKHDIVIGIGPAGTGKTYLAMAMAVSALMKKDVSRIILARPAVEAGEKLGYLPGDMYAKVNPYLRPLYDALFDMMEMERANRLIDRGDIEIAPLAFMRGRTLNDSFVILDEAQNATAEQMKMFLTRLGFHSKAVVTGDITQIDLPSDRVSGLIEVRDILRDIAGIEFVYFDERDVVRHRLVQEIIKAYDRHSVSPANPGASRKGESLAKGQRPDPKVSRSSSSPTGSWGQSP
;
A
#
# COMPACT_ATOMS: atom_id res chain seq x y z
N MET A 1 -20.39 -34.76 -9.10
CA MET A 1 -20.24 -34.75 -7.64
C MET A 1 -18.94 -35.46 -7.27
N ARG A 2 -18.06 -34.82 -6.50
CA ARG A 2 -16.79 -35.38 -6.02
C ARG A 2 -16.58 -35.01 -4.55
N LYS A 3 -16.10 -35.96 -3.77
CA LYS A 3 -15.74 -35.77 -2.37
C LYS A 3 -14.24 -35.61 -2.26
N ILE A 4 -13.81 -34.52 -1.65
CA ILE A 4 -12.40 -34.16 -1.42
C ILE A 4 -12.17 -34.29 0.08
N LYS A 5 -11.28 -35.19 0.47
CA LYS A 5 -10.87 -35.32 1.87
C LYS A 5 -9.62 -34.48 2.11
N LEU A 6 -9.74 -33.50 2.95
CA LEU A 6 -8.61 -32.66 3.38
C LEU A 6 -7.66 -33.49 4.26
N ARG A 7 -6.41 -33.06 4.37
CA ARG A 7 -5.45 -33.72 5.27
C ARG A 7 -5.88 -33.53 6.72
N GLU A 8 -5.69 -34.55 7.52
CA GLU A 8 -5.95 -34.51 8.96
C GLU A 8 -5.14 -33.39 9.62
N GLY A 9 -5.81 -32.54 10.44
CA GLY A 9 -5.21 -31.35 11.05
C GLY A 9 -5.24 -30.08 10.20
N THR A 10 -5.84 -30.09 9.01
CA THR A 10 -6.04 -28.84 8.22
C THR A 10 -6.92 -27.87 8.99
N ASN A 11 -6.47 -26.62 9.18
CA ASN A 11 -7.27 -25.56 9.77
C ASN A 11 -8.40 -25.14 8.81
N THR A 12 -9.53 -25.84 8.90
CA THR A 12 -10.70 -25.63 8.02
C THR A 12 -11.32 -24.25 8.20
N ALA A 13 -11.21 -23.63 9.38
CA ALA A 13 -11.72 -22.27 9.63
C ALA A 13 -10.95 -21.22 8.81
N VAL A 14 -9.62 -21.37 8.68
CA VAL A 14 -8.80 -20.52 7.83
C VAL A 14 -9.04 -20.85 6.35
N LEU A 15 -9.10 -22.14 5.99
CA LEU A 15 -9.29 -22.57 4.62
C LEU A 15 -10.63 -22.12 4.03
N PHE A 16 -11.73 -22.26 4.76
CA PHE A 16 -13.06 -21.87 4.27
C PHE A 16 -13.37 -20.39 4.48
N GLY A 17 -12.65 -19.74 5.40
CA GLY A 17 -12.85 -18.35 5.77
C GLY A 17 -14.14 -18.10 6.56
N HIS A 18 -14.33 -16.88 7.00
CA HIS A 18 -15.50 -16.51 7.79
C HIS A 18 -16.81 -16.71 6.99
N HIS A 19 -17.75 -17.48 7.52
CA HIS A 19 -19.01 -17.84 6.87
C HIS A 19 -18.82 -18.53 5.49
N ASP A 20 -17.82 -19.38 5.36
CA ASP A 20 -17.50 -20.13 4.12
C ASP A 20 -17.25 -19.23 2.90
N ARG A 21 -16.74 -18.00 3.14
CA ARG A 21 -16.55 -16.98 2.11
C ARG A 21 -15.60 -17.45 0.99
N HIS A 22 -14.57 -18.21 1.34
CA HIS A 22 -13.61 -18.73 0.36
C HIS A 22 -14.26 -19.80 -0.53
N LEU A 23 -15.11 -20.66 0.03
CA LEU A 23 -15.88 -21.63 -0.76
C LEU A 23 -16.83 -20.92 -1.72
N LYS A 24 -17.52 -19.86 -1.29
CA LYS A 24 -18.40 -19.07 -2.16
C LYS A 24 -17.66 -18.41 -3.32
N LEU A 25 -16.45 -17.92 -3.11
CA LEU A 25 -15.61 -17.37 -4.19
C LEU A 25 -15.26 -18.47 -5.23
N ILE A 26 -14.97 -19.69 -4.76
CA ILE A 26 -14.70 -20.84 -5.63
C ILE A 26 -15.97 -21.26 -6.39
N GLU A 27 -17.13 -21.26 -5.73
CA GLU A 27 -18.43 -21.55 -6.35
C GLU A 27 -18.76 -20.57 -7.48
N GLU A 28 -18.62 -19.27 -7.19
CA GLU A 28 -18.86 -18.18 -8.16
C GLU A 28 -17.91 -18.27 -9.36
N GLU A 29 -16.65 -18.59 -9.12
CA GLU A 29 -15.63 -18.62 -10.17
C GLU A 29 -15.82 -19.79 -11.14
N PHE A 30 -16.05 -20.99 -10.61
CA PHE A 30 -16.12 -22.21 -11.43
C PHE A 30 -17.54 -22.68 -11.74
N GLY A 31 -18.56 -22.01 -11.21
CA GLY A 31 -19.95 -22.45 -11.38
C GLY A 31 -20.23 -23.81 -10.74
N VAL A 32 -19.59 -24.10 -9.63
CA VAL A 32 -19.78 -25.30 -8.82
C VAL A 32 -20.56 -25.02 -7.55
N ARG A 33 -21.03 -26.07 -6.88
CA ARG A 33 -21.60 -25.96 -5.52
C ARG A 33 -20.70 -26.72 -4.56
N CYS A 34 -20.28 -26.09 -3.48
CA CYS A 34 -19.42 -26.67 -2.44
C CYS A 34 -20.19 -26.86 -1.13
N SER A 35 -20.01 -28.01 -0.49
CA SER A 35 -20.58 -28.29 0.83
C SER A 35 -19.49 -28.91 1.71
N ALA A 36 -19.16 -28.26 2.83
CA ALA A 36 -18.14 -28.73 3.75
C ALA A 36 -18.75 -29.35 5.01
N ARG A 37 -18.20 -30.51 5.43
CA ARG A 37 -18.51 -31.15 6.70
C ARG A 37 -17.22 -31.66 7.35
N GLY A 38 -16.75 -30.93 8.36
CA GLY A 38 -15.45 -31.22 8.98
C GLY A 38 -14.32 -31.11 7.94
N GLU A 39 -13.57 -32.18 7.75
CA GLU A 39 -12.45 -32.24 6.79
C GLU A 39 -12.86 -32.75 5.39
N GLU A 40 -14.14 -32.95 5.12
CA GLU A 40 -14.65 -33.41 3.82
C GLU A 40 -15.37 -32.25 3.11
N VAL A 41 -14.94 -31.94 1.88
CA VAL A 41 -15.60 -30.98 0.99
C VAL A 41 -16.20 -31.73 -0.18
N THR A 42 -17.50 -31.58 -0.37
CA THR A 42 -18.22 -32.14 -1.53
C THR A 42 -18.38 -31.05 -2.58
N VAL A 43 -17.95 -31.32 -3.82
CA VAL A 43 -18.04 -30.38 -4.95
C VAL A 43 -18.94 -30.96 -6.02
N GLU A 44 -19.95 -30.22 -6.46
CA GLU A 44 -20.91 -30.57 -7.48
C GLU A 44 -20.86 -29.60 -8.65
N GLY A 45 -20.83 -30.09 -9.88
CA GLY A 45 -20.74 -29.30 -11.11
C GLY A 45 -20.36 -30.15 -12.32
N THR A 46 -19.94 -29.50 -13.40
CA THR A 46 -19.39 -30.18 -14.57
C THR A 46 -18.07 -30.88 -14.24
N PRO A 47 -17.65 -31.93 -14.92
CA PRO A 47 -16.42 -32.65 -14.62
C PRO A 47 -15.18 -31.75 -14.62
N GLU A 48 -15.08 -30.82 -15.56
CA GLU A 48 -13.99 -29.86 -15.71
C GLU A 48 -13.96 -28.85 -14.55
N ALA A 49 -15.12 -28.27 -14.23
CA ALA A 49 -15.26 -27.31 -13.13
C ALA A 49 -14.94 -27.94 -11.77
N VAL A 50 -15.41 -29.16 -11.55
CA VAL A 50 -15.11 -29.94 -10.34
C VAL A 50 -13.61 -30.23 -10.22
N LYS A 51 -12.94 -30.56 -11.32
CA LYS A 51 -11.49 -30.80 -11.34
C LYS A 51 -10.69 -29.55 -11.00
N GLN A 52 -11.10 -28.38 -11.53
CA GLN A 52 -10.46 -27.11 -11.24
C GLN A 52 -10.68 -26.69 -9.78
N ALA A 53 -11.92 -26.79 -9.28
CA ALA A 53 -12.24 -26.50 -7.89
C ALA A 53 -11.51 -27.42 -6.90
N GLU A 54 -11.40 -28.73 -7.21
CA GLU A 54 -10.62 -29.68 -6.42
C GLU A 54 -9.14 -29.30 -6.36
N ARG A 55 -8.56 -28.95 -7.50
CA ARG A 55 -7.16 -28.53 -7.58
C ARG A 55 -6.91 -27.33 -6.67
N ILE A 56 -7.72 -26.29 -6.80
CA ILE A 56 -7.61 -25.08 -5.97
C ILE A 56 -7.76 -25.40 -4.48
N LEU A 57 -8.78 -26.16 -4.11
CA LEU A 57 -9.00 -26.52 -2.70
C LEU A 57 -7.80 -27.26 -2.11
N ASN A 58 -7.21 -28.20 -2.86
CA ASN A 58 -6.03 -28.92 -2.41
C ASN A 58 -4.80 -28.01 -2.27
N GLU A 59 -4.59 -27.09 -3.21
CA GLU A 59 -3.48 -26.15 -3.17
C GLU A 59 -3.63 -25.13 -2.01
N LEU A 60 -4.84 -24.58 -1.80
CA LEU A 60 -5.15 -23.70 -0.66
C LEU A 60 -5.01 -24.44 0.68
N ALA A 61 -5.45 -25.70 0.76
CA ALA A 61 -5.27 -26.54 1.94
C ALA A 61 -3.78 -26.79 2.24
N SER A 62 -2.94 -27.01 1.22
CA SER A 62 -1.49 -27.13 1.40
C SER A 62 -0.89 -25.88 1.99
N LEU A 63 -1.31 -24.70 1.54
CA LEU A 63 -0.85 -23.40 2.05
C LEU A 63 -1.25 -23.20 3.52
N THR A 64 -2.50 -23.51 3.84
CA THR A 64 -3.01 -23.41 5.21
C THR A 64 -2.27 -24.36 6.16
N ASN A 65 -1.92 -25.56 5.72
CA ASN A 65 -1.14 -26.52 6.49
C ASN A 65 0.32 -26.09 6.71
N GLU A 66 0.86 -25.27 5.82
CA GLU A 66 2.18 -24.62 5.96
C GLU A 66 2.13 -23.39 6.87
N GLY A 67 0.96 -23.08 7.46
CA GLY A 67 0.77 -21.96 8.39
C GLY A 67 0.38 -20.64 7.72
N TYR A 68 -0.03 -20.68 6.45
CA TYR A 68 -0.50 -19.48 5.75
C TYR A 68 -1.89 -19.05 6.26
N ASP A 69 -1.99 -17.80 6.71
CA ASP A 69 -3.26 -17.18 7.10
C ASP A 69 -4.00 -16.67 5.85
N LEU A 70 -4.80 -17.54 5.26
CA LEU A 70 -5.48 -17.33 3.99
C LEU A 70 -6.59 -16.28 4.13
N ARG A 71 -6.53 -15.24 3.29
CA ARG A 71 -7.56 -14.18 3.23
C ARG A 71 -8.37 -14.29 1.94
N SER A 72 -9.58 -13.72 1.97
CA SER A 72 -10.47 -13.71 0.80
C SER A 72 -9.83 -13.04 -0.43
N ASP A 73 -8.99 -12.03 -0.22
CA ASP A 73 -8.26 -11.37 -1.32
C ASP A 73 -7.22 -12.30 -1.94
N ASP A 74 -6.55 -13.14 -1.15
CA ASP A 74 -5.58 -14.13 -1.64
C ASP A 74 -6.28 -15.19 -2.49
N VAL A 75 -7.46 -15.65 -2.07
CA VAL A 75 -8.30 -16.58 -2.85
C VAL A 75 -8.74 -15.93 -4.16
N THR A 76 -9.21 -14.69 -4.14
CA THR A 76 -9.63 -13.97 -5.35
C THR A 76 -8.46 -13.80 -6.34
N HIS A 77 -7.27 -13.46 -5.85
CA HIS A 77 -6.08 -13.35 -6.69
C HIS A 77 -5.65 -14.70 -7.26
N ALA A 78 -5.70 -15.77 -6.46
CA ALA A 78 -5.41 -17.12 -6.89
C ALA A 78 -6.34 -17.56 -8.02
N LEU A 79 -7.63 -17.30 -7.87
CA LEU A 79 -8.65 -17.59 -8.89
C LEU A 79 -8.40 -16.79 -10.18
N THR A 80 -8.08 -15.50 -10.07
CA THR A 80 -7.78 -14.63 -11.22
C THR A 80 -6.52 -15.09 -11.96
N ALA A 81 -5.47 -15.47 -11.24
CA ALA A 81 -4.22 -15.95 -11.83
C ALA A 81 -4.41 -17.25 -12.63
N LEU A 82 -5.26 -18.16 -12.15
CA LEU A 82 -5.58 -19.42 -12.85
C LEU A 82 -6.43 -19.21 -14.10
N ARG A 83 -7.22 -18.15 -14.19
CA ARG A 83 -7.89 -17.78 -15.45
C ARG A 83 -6.89 -17.51 -16.59
N HIS A 84 -5.77 -16.90 -16.25
CA HIS A 84 -4.75 -16.51 -17.24
C HIS A 84 -3.72 -17.61 -17.53
N ASN A 85 -3.55 -18.57 -16.60
CA ASN A 85 -2.62 -19.68 -16.79
C ASN A 85 -3.13 -20.94 -16.05
N GLN A 86 -3.88 -21.75 -16.76
CA GLN A 86 -4.54 -22.95 -16.21
C GLN A 86 -3.59 -24.03 -15.70
N ASP A 87 -2.33 -24.06 -16.16
CA ASP A 87 -1.33 -25.07 -15.78
C ASP A 87 -0.40 -24.61 -14.65
N ALA A 88 -0.42 -23.31 -14.29
CA ALA A 88 0.43 -22.81 -13.21
C ALA A 88 -0.03 -23.35 -11.86
N SER A 89 0.91 -23.85 -11.05
CA SER A 89 0.66 -24.20 -9.66
C SER A 89 0.42 -22.91 -8.84
N LEU A 90 -0.60 -22.89 -7.98
CA LEU A 90 -0.79 -21.82 -7.02
C LEU A 90 0.45 -21.64 -6.14
N LYS A 91 1.11 -22.73 -5.81
CA LYS A 91 2.41 -22.72 -5.13
C LYS A 91 3.44 -21.94 -5.95
N ASP A 92 3.53 -22.16 -7.25
CA ASP A 92 4.46 -21.42 -8.12
C ASP A 92 4.01 -19.99 -8.35
N LEU A 93 2.73 -19.70 -8.41
CA LEU A 93 2.20 -18.34 -8.54
C LEU A 93 2.34 -17.52 -7.25
N LEU A 94 2.12 -18.16 -6.10
CA LEU A 94 2.18 -17.52 -4.79
C LEU A 94 3.57 -17.66 -4.13
N PHE A 95 4.37 -18.68 -4.47
CA PHE A 95 5.64 -19.00 -3.80
C PHE A 95 6.85 -19.11 -4.73
N SER A 96 6.73 -18.86 -6.02
CA SER A 96 7.90 -18.78 -6.90
C SER A 96 8.80 -17.55 -6.60
N ALA A 97 8.34 -16.65 -5.73
CA ALA A 97 9.20 -15.84 -4.86
C ALA A 97 9.15 -16.48 -3.47
N SER A 98 10.28 -16.73 -2.84
CA SER A 98 10.32 -17.17 -1.44
C SER A 98 9.40 -16.28 -0.62
N PRO A 99 8.38 -16.82 0.08
CA PRO A 99 7.46 -15.97 0.82
C PRO A 99 8.26 -15.14 1.81
N ILE A 100 8.05 -13.84 1.78
CA ILE A 100 8.69 -12.98 2.77
C ILE A 100 8.00 -13.26 4.09
N VAL A 101 8.66 -14.04 4.93
CA VAL A 101 8.14 -14.40 6.24
C VAL A 101 8.45 -13.27 7.20
N THR A 102 7.46 -12.46 7.50
CA THR A 102 7.47 -11.65 8.71
C THR A 102 6.78 -12.44 9.83
N ARG A 103 7.04 -12.12 11.11
CA ARG A 103 6.39 -12.88 12.20
C ARG A 103 4.87 -12.73 12.24
N LYS A 104 4.34 -11.68 11.62
CA LYS A 104 2.91 -11.37 11.63
C LYS A 104 2.23 -11.77 10.33
N ARG A 105 2.96 -11.79 9.21
CA ARG A 105 2.39 -12.03 7.88
C ARG A 105 3.33 -12.78 6.96
N PHE A 106 2.74 -13.59 6.10
CA PHE A 106 3.37 -14.05 4.88
C PHE A 106 3.01 -13.06 3.78
N ILE A 107 4.00 -12.43 3.18
CA ILE A 107 3.80 -11.46 2.13
C ILE A 107 4.19 -12.09 0.82
N VAL A 108 3.24 -12.11 -0.10
CA VAL A 108 3.35 -12.74 -1.41
C VAL A 108 3.12 -11.68 -2.48
N PRO A 109 3.95 -11.66 -3.55
CA PRO A 109 3.71 -10.79 -4.69
C PRO A 109 2.39 -11.15 -5.37
N LYS A 110 1.57 -10.15 -5.67
CA LYS A 110 0.24 -10.32 -6.29
C LYS A 110 0.29 -10.16 -7.81
N THR A 111 1.39 -9.62 -8.35
CA THR A 111 1.60 -9.42 -9.78
C THR A 111 3.01 -9.89 -10.20
N PRO A 112 3.22 -10.19 -11.49
CA PRO A 112 4.54 -10.53 -12.01
C PRO A 112 5.59 -9.44 -11.76
N THR A 113 5.21 -8.16 -11.87
CA THR A 113 6.09 -7.02 -11.61
C THR A 113 6.49 -6.96 -10.14
N GLN A 114 5.55 -7.21 -9.21
CA GLN A 114 5.87 -7.28 -7.79
C GLN A 114 6.86 -8.41 -7.49
N LYS A 115 6.70 -9.56 -8.13
CA LYS A 115 7.64 -10.67 -8.02
C LYS A 115 9.03 -10.26 -8.52
N TYR A 116 9.10 -9.70 -9.72
CA TYR A 116 10.37 -9.20 -10.28
C TYR A 116 11.05 -8.19 -9.36
N TYR A 117 10.26 -7.30 -8.74
CA TYR A 117 10.74 -6.32 -7.77
C TYR A 117 11.37 -6.97 -6.53
N LEU A 118 10.75 -8.01 -5.98
CA LEU A 118 11.30 -8.75 -4.86
C LEU A 118 12.60 -9.48 -5.25
N ASP A 119 12.61 -10.13 -6.40
CA ASP A 119 13.81 -10.81 -6.95
C ASP A 119 14.94 -9.79 -7.21
N ALA A 120 14.61 -8.59 -7.69
CA ALA A 120 15.57 -7.52 -7.88
C ALA A 120 16.16 -7.03 -6.54
N ILE A 121 15.32 -6.83 -5.52
CA ILE A 121 15.77 -6.43 -4.18
C ILE A 121 16.70 -7.49 -3.57
N GLU A 122 16.47 -8.76 -3.82
CA GLU A 122 17.35 -9.82 -3.32
C GLU A 122 18.74 -9.78 -3.98
N LYS A 123 18.77 -9.52 -5.29
CA LYS A 123 19.98 -9.67 -6.12
C LYS A 123 20.85 -8.41 -6.23
N HIS A 124 20.27 -7.21 -6.08
CA HIS A 124 20.98 -5.95 -6.33
C HIS A 124 21.18 -5.16 -5.04
N ASP A 125 22.20 -4.32 -5.01
CA ASP A 125 22.51 -3.45 -3.87
C ASP A 125 21.57 -2.26 -3.79
N ILE A 126 21.17 -1.73 -4.96
CA ILE A 126 20.24 -0.60 -5.08
C ILE A 126 19.10 -0.98 -6.03
N VAL A 127 17.86 -0.84 -5.58
CA VAL A 127 16.68 -1.05 -6.40
C VAL A 127 15.81 0.20 -6.39
N ILE A 128 15.42 0.66 -7.58
CA ILE A 128 14.59 1.86 -7.74
C ILE A 128 13.25 1.43 -8.34
N GLY A 129 12.21 1.46 -7.51
CA GLY A 129 10.84 1.11 -7.87
C GLY A 129 10.02 2.35 -8.24
N ILE A 130 9.63 2.49 -9.50
CA ILE A 130 8.90 3.64 -10.04
C ILE A 130 7.52 3.20 -10.51
N GLY A 131 6.47 3.94 -10.16
CA GLY A 131 5.14 3.72 -10.69
C GLY A 131 4.02 4.24 -9.79
N PRO A 132 2.74 4.01 -10.16
CA PRO A 132 1.59 4.59 -9.51
C PRO A 132 1.46 4.20 -8.03
N ALA A 133 0.76 5.04 -7.26
CA ALA A 133 0.41 4.73 -5.89
C ALA A 133 -0.49 3.47 -5.81
N GLY A 134 -0.27 2.64 -4.78
CA GLY A 134 -1.06 1.42 -4.56
C GLY A 134 -0.53 0.16 -5.27
N THR A 135 0.62 0.23 -5.93
CA THR A 135 1.31 -0.94 -6.52
C THR A 135 2.13 -1.74 -5.51
N GLY A 136 2.18 -1.32 -4.25
CA GLY A 136 2.84 -2.05 -3.16
C GLY A 136 4.35 -1.83 -3.03
N LYS A 137 4.96 -0.86 -3.75
CA LYS A 137 6.41 -0.61 -3.75
C LYS A 137 7.00 -0.50 -2.33
N THR A 138 6.52 0.45 -1.55
CA THR A 138 7.00 0.70 -0.18
C THR A 138 6.67 -0.46 0.75
N TYR A 139 5.49 -1.06 0.60
CA TYR A 139 5.04 -2.19 1.40
C TYR A 139 5.94 -3.42 1.20
N LEU A 140 6.24 -3.78 -0.05
CA LEU A 140 7.11 -4.90 -0.38
C LEU A 140 8.57 -4.66 0.03
N ALA A 141 9.07 -3.43 -0.18
CA ALA A 141 10.39 -3.04 0.30
C ALA A 141 10.50 -3.17 1.84
N MET A 142 9.47 -2.71 2.58
CA MET A 142 9.40 -2.86 4.03
C MET A 142 9.41 -4.33 4.46
N ALA A 143 8.67 -5.18 3.77
CA ALA A 143 8.64 -6.61 4.05
C ALA A 143 10.03 -7.25 3.88
N MET A 144 10.74 -6.91 2.81
CA MET A 144 12.11 -7.37 2.58
C MET A 144 13.06 -6.87 3.67
N ALA A 145 12.96 -5.61 4.07
CA ALA A 145 13.77 -5.03 5.13
C ALA A 145 13.55 -5.75 6.47
N VAL A 146 12.29 -5.95 6.85
CA VAL A 146 11.93 -6.67 8.09
C VAL A 146 12.45 -8.11 8.05
N SER A 147 12.30 -8.81 6.92
CA SER A 147 12.82 -10.16 6.72
C SER A 147 14.35 -10.21 6.89
N ALA A 148 15.08 -9.29 6.24
CA ALA A 148 16.53 -9.18 6.32
C ALA A 148 17.02 -8.92 7.77
N LEU A 149 16.34 -8.00 8.49
CA LEU A 149 16.65 -7.75 9.90
C LEU A 149 16.41 -8.98 10.77
N MET A 150 15.35 -9.73 10.53
CA MET A 150 15.02 -10.93 11.29
C MET A 150 15.96 -12.09 11.00
N LYS A 151 16.44 -12.23 9.77
CA LYS A 151 17.46 -13.20 9.35
C LYS A 151 18.86 -12.80 9.82
N LYS A 152 19.02 -11.55 10.29
CA LYS A 152 20.31 -10.93 10.65
C LYS A 152 21.24 -10.73 9.46
N ASP A 153 20.68 -10.60 8.26
CA ASP A 153 21.41 -10.24 7.04
C ASP A 153 21.87 -8.78 7.11
N VAL A 154 21.11 -7.94 7.87
CA VAL A 154 21.45 -6.56 8.20
C VAL A 154 21.29 -6.33 9.70
N SER A 155 22.00 -5.33 10.23
CA SER A 155 21.96 -4.95 11.64
C SER A 155 20.84 -3.95 11.94
N ARG A 156 20.38 -3.18 10.93
CA ARG A 156 19.35 -2.16 11.13
C ARG A 156 18.56 -1.87 9.85
N ILE A 157 17.39 -1.29 10.06
CA ILE A 157 16.53 -0.74 9.00
C ILE A 157 16.51 0.78 9.14
N ILE A 158 16.68 1.49 8.04
CA ILE A 158 16.58 2.95 7.98
C ILE A 158 15.51 3.32 6.97
N LEU A 159 14.48 4.01 7.44
CA LEU A 159 13.34 4.45 6.65
C LEU A 159 13.42 5.96 6.51
N ALA A 160 13.62 6.44 5.30
CA ALA A 160 13.76 7.84 5.00
C ALA A 160 12.63 8.31 4.07
N ARG A 161 12.19 9.55 4.25
CA ARG A 161 11.23 10.21 3.36
C ARG A 161 11.60 11.69 3.21
N PRO A 162 11.51 12.28 2.00
CA PRO A 162 11.59 13.72 1.86
C PRO A 162 10.49 14.41 2.66
N ALA A 163 10.84 15.38 3.48
CA ALA A 163 9.85 16.25 4.10
C ALA A 163 9.56 17.37 3.11
N VAL A 164 8.46 17.30 2.40
CA VAL A 164 8.03 18.33 1.44
C VAL A 164 6.85 19.08 2.04
N GLU A 165 6.87 20.39 1.91
CA GLU A 165 5.73 21.23 2.27
C GLU A 165 4.65 21.09 1.17
N ALA A 166 3.80 20.08 1.24
CA ALA A 166 2.65 19.94 0.35
C ALA A 166 1.60 21.00 0.70
N GLY A 167 1.77 22.21 0.19
CA GLY A 167 0.81 23.32 0.35
C GLY A 167 0.74 23.98 1.72
N GLU A 168 1.15 23.31 2.78
CA GLU A 168 1.25 23.86 4.14
C GLU A 168 2.73 24.06 4.52
N LYS A 169 3.11 25.31 4.73
CA LYS A 169 4.47 25.60 5.14
C LYS A 169 4.73 25.04 6.54
N LEU A 170 5.68 24.11 6.67
CA LEU A 170 6.13 23.50 7.94
C LEU A 170 6.36 24.54 9.05
N GLY A 171 6.66 25.79 8.67
CA GLY A 171 6.82 26.92 9.58
C GLY A 171 5.57 27.27 10.39
N TYR A 172 4.37 26.97 9.92
CA TYR A 172 3.09 27.28 10.60
C TYR A 172 2.59 26.18 11.53
N LEU A 173 3.16 24.97 11.48
CA LEU A 173 2.78 23.91 12.41
C LEU A 173 3.39 24.15 13.80
N PRO A 174 2.60 23.99 14.89
CA PRO A 174 3.12 24.10 16.26
C PRO A 174 4.04 22.91 16.58
N GLY A 175 5.05 23.12 17.41
CA GLY A 175 5.96 22.08 17.89
C GLY A 175 7.39 22.21 17.34
N ASP A 176 8.25 21.31 17.79
CA ASP A 176 9.63 21.20 17.32
C ASP A 176 9.69 20.58 15.91
N MET A 177 10.88 20.50 15.32
CA MET A 177 11.08 19.96 13.96
C MET A 177 10.56 18.52 13.85
N TYR A 178 10.73 17.69 14.89
CA TYR A 178 10.25 16.31 14.90
C TYR A 178 8.73 16.25 14.91
N ALA A 179 8.06 17.03 15.73
CA ALA A 179 6.60 17.09 15.77
C ALA A 179 6.01 17.52 14.42
N LYS A 180 6.66 18.43 13.72
CA LYS A 180 6.24 18.93 12.40
C LYS A 180 6.41 17.90 11.28
N VAL A 181 7.44 17.08 11.34
CA VAL A 181 7.76 16.08 10.29
C VAL A 181 7.05 14.74 10.53
N ASN A 182 6.71 14.44 11.79
CA ASN A 182 6.11 13.15 12.17
C ASN A 182 4.86 12.75 11.35
N PRO A 183 3.92 13.65 11.00
CA PRO A 183 2.78 13.31 10.16
C PRO A 183 3.17 12.71 8.79
N TYR A 184 4.24 13.20 8.19
CA TYR A 184 4.75 12.72 6.90
C TYR A 184 5.43 11.36 6.99
N LEU A 185 5.89 10.97 8.18
CA LEU A 185 6.53 9.67 8.42
C LEU A 185 5.51 8.59 8.83
N ARG A 186 4.28 8.98 9.18
CA ARG A 186 3.24 8.07 9.68
C ARG A 186 2.97 6.86 8.76
N PRO A 187 2.90 7.01 7.42
CA PRO A 187 2.73 5.87 6.53
C PRO A 187 3.81 4.79 6.65
N LEU A 188 5.04 5.17 7.00
CA LEU A 188 6.14 4.23 7.24
C LEU A 188 5.94 3.46 8.55
N TYR A 189 5.46 4.13 9.62
CA TYR A 189 5.08 3.46 10.87
C TYR A 189 3.92 2.48 10.65
N ASP A 190 2.89 2.90 9.91
CA ASP A 190 1.73 2.06 9.62
C ASP A 190 2.15 0.80 8.87
N ALA A 191 3.00 0.93 7.84
CA ALA A 191 3.55 -0.20 7.10
C ALA A 191 4.38 -1.12 8.01
N LEU A 192 5.21 -0.57 8.89
CA LEU A 192 6.02 -1.36 9.83
C LEU A 192 5.15 -2.13 10.83
N PHE A 193 4.13 -1.49 11.41
CA PHE A 193 3.22 -2.12 12.37
C PHE A 193 2.31 -3.18 11.72
N ASP A 194 2.13 -3.10 10.41
CA ASP A 194 1.47 -4.15 9.65
C ASP A 194 2.34 -5.41 9.50
N MET A 195 3.68 -5.26 9.51
CA MET A 195 4.66 -6.35 9.36
C MET A 195 5.02 -7.04 10.68
N MET A 196 4.94 -6.32 11.80
CA MET A 196 5.30 -6.86 13.10
C MET A 196 4.43 -6.30 14.23
N GLU A 197 4.44 -6.97 15.39
CA GLU A 197 3.72 -6.49 16.57
C GLU A 197 4.24 -5.11 17.01
N MET A 198 3.31 -4.19 17.34
CA MET A 198 3.63 -2.80 17.68
C MET A 198 4.64 -2.70 18.82
N GLU A 199 4.48 -3.50 19.88
CA GLU A 199 5.41 -3.51 21.02
C GLU A 199 6.83 -3.92 20.60
N ARG A 200 6.93 -4.84 19.66
CA ARG A 200 8.22 -5.28 19.14
C ARG A 200 8.85 -4.20 18.26
N ALA A 201 8.05 -3.60 17.37
CA ALA A 201 8.52 -2.50 16.52
C ALA A 201 9.04 -1.35 17.37
N ASN A 202 8.30 -0.94 18.39
CA ASN A 202 8.72 0.12 19.32
C ASN A 202 10.03 -0.23 20.02
N ARG A 203 10.20 -1.45 20.53
CA ARG A 203 11.47 -1.88 21.13
C ARG A 203 12.66 -1.82 20.15
N LEU A 204 12.44 -2.14 18.87
CA LEU A 204 13.49 -2.07 17.86
C LEU A 204 13.82 -0.61 17.50
N ILE A 205 12.81 0.27 17.49
CA ILE A 205 12.98 1.72 17.29
C ILE A 205 13.75 2.32 18.47
N ASP A 206 13.35 2.01 19.71
CA ASP A 206 14.00 2.52 20.93
C ASP A 206 15.48 2.09 21.03
N ARG A 207 15.81 0.89 20.51
CA ARG A 207 17.18 0.38 20.44
C ARG A 207 18.01 0.96 19.29
N GLY A 208 17.35 1.62 18.32
CA GLY A 208 18.00 2.10 17.11
C GLY A 208 18.23 1.01 16.03
N ASP A 209 17.65 -0.18 16.19
CA ASP A 209 17.66 -1.23 15.17
C ASP A 209 16.75 -0.87 13.99
N ILE A 210 15.73 -0.04 14.24
CA ILE A 210 14.88 0.57 13.22
C ILE A 210 14.88 2.08 13.45
N GLU A 211 15.20 2.82 12.40
CA GLU A 211 15.19 4.29 12.41
C GLU A 211 14.22 4.81 11.36
N ILE A 212 13.37 5.75 11.72
CA ILE A 212 12.45 6.45 10.80
C ILE A 212 12.76 7.94 10.89
N ALA A 213 13.26 8.53 9.80
CA ALA A 213 13.77 9.89 9.81
C ALA A 213 13.57 10.63 8.49
N PRO A 214 13.48 11.96 8.50
CA PRO A 214 13.53 12.76 7.29
C PRO A 214 14.81 12.51 6.49
N LEU A 215 14.72 12.57 5.16
CA LEU A 215 15.86 12.40 4.25
C LEU A 215 17.05 13.32 4.62
N ALA A 216 16.78 14.53 5.06
CA ALA A 216 17.82 15.49 5.45
C ALA A 216 18.76 14.98 6.56
N PHE A 217 18.28 14.07 7.42
CA PHE A 217 19.05 13.52 8.54
C PHE A 217 20.05 12.42 8.12
N MET A 218 20.02 12.05 6.84
CA MET A 218 21.02 11.11 6.26
C MET A 218 22.34 11.82 5.92
N ARG A 219 22.36 13.15 5.91
CA ARG A 219 23.56 13.91 5.53
C ARG A 219 24.72 13.67 6.49
N GLY A 220 25.92 13.41 5.93
CA GLY A 220 27.14 13.21 6.69
C GLY A 220 27.27 11.84 7.36
N ARG A 221 26.33 10.92 7.11
CA ARG A 221 26.36 9.55 7.66
C ARG A 221 26.96 8.58 6.65
N THR A 222 27.37 7.41 7.16
CA THR A 222 27.68 6.22 6.38
C THR A 222 26.81 5.09 6.92
N LEU A 223 26.02 4.49 6.06
CA LEU A 223 24.98 3.51 6.43
C LEU A 223 25.51 2.11 6.12
N ASN A 224 26.28 1.52 7.06
CA ASN A 224 26.80 0.16 6.96
C ASN A 224 25.82 -0.85 7.56
N ASP A 225 25.86 -2.09 7.08
CA ASP A 225 25.09 -3.24 7.57
C ASP A 225 23.59 -2.91 7.71
N SER A 226 23.05 -2.15 6.73
CA SER A 226 21.74 -1.54 6.83
C SER A 226 20.88 -1.87 5.62
N PHE A 227 19.58 -2.07 5.86
CA PHE A 227 18.57 -2.01 4.81
C PHE A 227 17.92 -0.62 4.82
N VAL A 228 18.12 0.14 3.75
CA VAL A 228 17.71 1.53 3.69
C VAL A 228 16.56 1.70 2.69
N ILE A 229 15.47 2.33 3.09
CA ILE A 229 14.35 2.64 2.21
C ILE A 229 14.19 4.16 2.11
N LEU A 230 14.18 4.69 0.89
CA LEU A 230 13.77 6.06 0.61
C LEU A 230 12.40 6.03 -0.07
N ASP A 231 11.39 6.46 0.67
CA ASP A 231 10.01 6.53 0.20
C ASP A 231 9.66 7.92 -0.35
N GLU A 232 8.71 7.99 -1.30
CA GLU A 232 8.27 9.22 -1.99
C GLU A 232 9.44 10.00 -2.61
N ALA A 233 10.38 9.28 -3.20
CA ALA A 233 11.64 9.82 -3.70
C ALA A 233 11.47 10.82 -4.85
N GLN A 234 10.31 10.85 -5.53
CA GLN A 234 10.01 11.89 -6.52
C GLN A 234 10.02 13.30 -5.93
N ASN A 235 9.85 13.41 -4.60
CA ASN A 235 9.88 14.66 -3.86
C ASN A 235 11.28 15.01 -3.30
N ALA A 236 12.32 14.29 -3.70
CA ALA A 236 13.71 14.64 -3.45
C ALA A 236 14.30 15.41 -4.65
N THR A 237 15.12 16.43 -4.38
CA THR A 237 15.90 17.09 -5.43
C THR A 237 17.06 16.22 -5.89
N ALA A 238 17.70 16.56 -7.02
CA ALA A 238 18.87 15.85 -7.53
C ALA A 238 20.02 15.79 -6.51
N GLU A 239 20.29 16.90 -5.81
CA GLU A 239 21.31 16.96 -4.77
C GLU A 239 20.98 16.07 -3.57
N GLN A 240 19.70 16.05 -3.16
CA GLN A 240 19.24 15.19 -2.07
C GLN A 240 19.33 13.71 -2.44
N MET A 241 18.96 13.35 -3.67
CA MET A 241 19.08 11.99 -4.19
C MET A 241 20.55 11.53 -4.25
N LYS A 242 21.43 12.37 -4.82
CA LYS A 242 22.88 12.13 -4.84
C LYS A 242 23.42 11.99 -3.42
N MET A 243 23.05 12.91 -2.52
CA MET A 243 23.45 12.86 -1.12
C MET A 243 23.04 11.53 -0.49
N PHE A 244 21.81 11.06 -0.70
CA PHE A 244 21.29 9.82 -0.12
C PHE A 244 22.02 8.59 -0.67
N LEU A 245 22.09 8.42 -1.99
CA LEU A 245 22.68 7.25 -2.63
C LEU A 245 24.17 7.07 -2.28
N THR A 246 24.88 8.20 -2.05
CA THR A 246 26.27 8.17 -1.61
C THR A 246 26.48 7.90 -0.11
N ARG A 247 25.39 7.64 0.65
CA ARG A 247 25.46 7.23 2.07
C ARG A 247 25.52 5.72 2.23
N LEU A 248 25.19 4.95 1.20
CA LEU A 248 25.23 3.50 1.25
C LEU A 248 26.64 3.03 1.60
N GLY A 249 26.75 2.27 2.68
CA GLY A 249 28.01 1.68 3.16
C GLY A 249 28.11 0.20 2.84
N PHE A 250 29.11 -0.45 3.41
CA PHE A 250 29.34 -1.88 3.19
C PHE A 250 28.21 -2.73 3.75
N HIS A 251 27.93 -3.87 3.08
CA HIS A 251 26.91 -4.84 3.45
C HIS A 251 25.51 -4.23 3.61
N SER A 252 25.22 -3.19 2.82
CA SER A 252 23.98 -2.49 2.89
C SER A 252 23.24 -2.55 1.57
N LYS A 253 21.92 -2.44 1.66
CA LYS A 253 21.00 -2.46 0.54
C LYS A 253 20.11 -1.22 0.59
N ALA A 254 19.87 -0.58 -0.54
CA ALA A 254 18.97 0.55 -0.65
C ALA A 254 17.81 0.26 -1.59
N VAL A 255 16.62 0.61 -1.17
CA VAL A 255 15.42 0.57 -2.01
C VAL A 255 14.84 1.97 -2.08
N VAL A 256 14.70 2.49 -3.29
CA VAL A 256 14.11 3.81 -3.55
C VAL A 256 12.74 3.61 -4.17
N THR A 257 11.71 4.20 -3.59
CA THR A 257 10.33 4.11 -4.11
C THR A 257 9.79 5.48 -4.46
N GLY A 258 9.04 5.58 -5.56
CA GLY A 258 8.42 6.85 -5.93
C GLY A 258 7.43 6.74 -7.09
N ASP A 259 6.68 7.83 -7.26
CA ASP A 259 5.69 8.01 -8.32
C ASP A 259 5.99 9.31 -9.08
N ILE A 260 6.53 9.19 -10.29
CA ILE A 260 6.91 10.36 -11.11
C ILE A 260 5.70 11.20 -11.59
N THR A 261 4.48 10.72 -11.37
CA THR A 261 3.25 11.47 -11.68
C THR A 261 2.77 12.34 -10.50
N GLN A 262 3.30 12.12 -9.29
CA GLN A 262 2.92 12.80 -8.06
C GLN A 262 4.09 13.59 -7.47
N ILE A 263 4.59 14.57 -8.23
CA ILE A 263 5.71 15.41 -7.82
C ILE A 263 5.16 16.67 -7.15
N ASP A 264 5.44 16.83 -5.85
CA ASP A 264 5.03 17.98 -5.03
C ASP A 264 6.16 19.03 -4.88
N LEU A 265 7.25 18.88 -5.63
CA LEU A 265 8.33 19.85 -5.62
C LEU A 265 7.88 21.19 -6.26
N PRO A 266 8.42 22.33 -5.82
CA PRO A 266 8.24 23.60 -6.51
C PRO A 266 8.61 23.50 -7.99
N SER A 267 7.90 24.23 -8.85
CA SER A 267 8.03 24.15 -10.31
C SER A 267 9.41 24.51 -10.87
N ASP A 268 10.23 25.18 -10.09
CA ASP A 268 11.63 25.54 -10.38
C ASP A 268 12.63 24.41 -10.07
N ARG A 269 12.17 23.29 -9.50
CA ARG A 269 13.02 22.15 -9.12
C ARG A 269 12.65 20.90 -9.87
N VAL A 270 13.67 20.22 -10.38
CA VAL A 270 13.50 18.92 -11.03
C VAL A 270 13.56 17.80 -9.99
N SER A 271 12.71 16.81 -10.14
CA SER A 271 12.74 15.62 -9.31
C SER A 271 14.04 14.83 -9.52
N GLY A 272 14.75 14.57 -8.43
CA GLY A 272 15.97 13.76 -8.45
C GLY A 272 15.71 12.30 -8.88
N LEU A 273 14.49 11.80 -8.69
CA LEU A 273 14.12 10.45 -9.15
C LEU A 273 14.11 10.36 -10.68
N ILE A 274 13.67 11.42 -11.38
CA ILE A 274 13.69 11.47 -12.85
C ILE A 274 15.14 11.52 -13.34
N GLU A 275 15.97 12.36 -12.74
CA GLU A 275 17.37 12.53 -13.13
C GLU A 275 18.20 11.26 -12.91
N VAL A 276 18.02 10.61 -11.75
CA VAL A 276 18.71 9.37 -11.38
C VAL A 276 18.40 8.24 -12.35
N ARG A 277 17.18 8.16 -12.87
CA ARG A 277 16.81 7.18 -13.90
C ARG A 277 17.72 7.24 -15.13
N ASP A 278 18.07 8.44 -15.55
CA ASP A 278 18.86 8.65 -16.75
C ASP A 278 20.38 8.52 -16.46
N ILE A 279 20.82 8.89 -15.25
CA ILE A 279 22.25 8.87 -14.88
C ILE A 279 22.74 7.47 -14.46
N LEU A 280 21.91 6.69 -13.75
CA LEU A 280 22.35 5.43 -13.12
C LEU A 280 21.92 4.17 -13.88
N ARG A 281 21.33 4.29 -15.04
CA ARG A 281 20.72 3.19 -15.80
C ARG A 281 21.68 2.03 -16.09
N ASP A 282 22.94 2.34 -16.36
CA ASP A 282 23.94 1.36 -16.81
C ASP A 282 24.95 0.99 -15.72
N ILE A 283 24.64 1.30 -14.46
CA ILE A 283 25.54 0.98 -13.33
C ILE A 283 25.21 -0.42 -12.81
N ALA A 284 26.20 -1.32 -12.86
CA ALA A 284 26.08 -2.66 -12.31
C ALA A 284 25.73 -2.59 -10.79
N GLY A 285 24.78 -3.43 -10.33
CA GLY A 285 24.30 -3.43 -8.96
C GLY A 285 23.11 -2.50 -8.69
N ILE A 286 22.68 -1.72 -9.70
CA ILE A 286 21.47 -0.89 -9.64
C ILE A 286 20.41 -1.46 -10.58
N GLU A 287 19.20 -1.68 -10.08
CA GLU A 287 18.08 -2.17 -10.88
C GLU A 287 16.89 -1.22 -10.81
N PHE A 288 16.26 -0.98 -11.97
CA PHE A 288 15.06 -0.16 -12.10
C PHE A 288 13.86 -1.04 -12.39
N VAL A 289 12.84 -0.94 -11.55
CA VAL A 289 11.60 -1.68 -11.70
C VAL A 289 10.45 -0.70 -11.92
N TYR A 290 9.72 -0.88 -13.03
CA TYR A 290 8.61 -0.02 -13.41
C TYR A 290 7.29 -0.74 -13.17
N PHE A 291 6.45 -0.14 -12.33
CA PHE A 291 5.09 -0.59 -12.06
C PHE A 291 4.11 0.21 -12.93
N ASP A 292 3.02 -0.42 -13.28
CA ASP A 292 1.93 0.21 -14.02
C ASP A 292 0.56 0.04 -13.34
N GLU A 293 -0.51 0.49 -13.99
CA GLU A 293 -1.86 0.41 -13.44
C GLU A 293 -2.34 -1.03 -13.19
N ARG A 294 -1.79 -2.02 -13.89
CA ARG A 294 -2.12 -3.45 -13.73
C ARG A 294 -1.58 -4.01 -12.41
N ASP A 295 -0.56 -3.35 -11.85
CA ASP A 295 0.03 -3.72 -10.56
C ASP A 295 -0.69 -3.09 -9.36
N VAL A 296 -1.71 -2.26 -9.59
CA VAL A 296 -2.44 -1.58 -8.52
C VAL A 296 -3.32 -2.57 -7.75
N VAL A 297 -2.97 -2.80 -6.49
CA VAL A 297 -3.70 -3.65 -5.55
C VAL A 297 -4.51 -2.76 -4.62
N ARG A 298 -5.77 -2.49 -4.97
CA ARG A 298 -6.67 -1.64 -4.19
C ARG A 298 -8.07 -2.24 -4.12
N HIS A 299 -8.82 -1.84 -3.09
CA HIS A 299 -10.23 -2.18 -2.99
C HIS A 299 -10.98 -1.74 -4.25
N ARG A 300 -11.85 -2.61 -4.80
CA ARG A 300 -12.58 -2.38 -6.06
C ARG A 300 -13.28 -1.02 -6.10
N LEU A 301 -13.94 -0.63 -5.01
CA LEU A 301 -14.61 0.67 -4.92
C LEU A 301 -13.64 1.85 -5.06
N VAL A 302 -12.42 1.74 -4.49
CA VAL A 302 -11.40 2.79 -4.61
C VAL A 302 -10.91 2.92 -6.05
N GLN A 303 -10.75 1.81 -6.77
CA GLN A 303 -10.42 1.83 -8.20
C GLN A 303 -11.51 2.54 -9.03
N GLU A 304 -12.78 2.25 -8.75
CA GLU A 304 -13.91 2.90 -9.45
C GLU A 304 -14.01 4.39 -9.13
N ILE A 305 -13.72 4.80 -7.90
CA ILE A 305 -13.66 6.22 -7.51
C ILE A 305 -12.55 6.93 -8.30
N ILE A 306 -11.35 6.39 -8.36
CA ILE A 306 -10.23 6.99 -9.11
C ILE A 306 -10.60 7.15 -10.57
N LYS A 307 -11.09 6.08 -11.23
CA LYS A 307 -11.54 6.14 -12.62
C LYS A 307 -12.63 7.19 -12.86
N ALA A 308 -13.52 7.43 -11.89
CA ALA A 308 -14.56 8.43 -12.00
C ALA A 308 -13.97 9.86 -11.98
N TYR A 309 -13.00 10.11 -11.11
CA TYR A 309 -12.30 11.40 -11.06
C TYR A 309 -11.47 11.65 -12.32
N ASP A 310 -10.75 10.64 -12.83
CA ASP A 310 -9.94 10.73 -14.05
C ASP A 310 -10.82 11.08 -15.25
N ARG A 311 -11.99 10.44 -15.41
CA ARG A 311 -12.94 10.77 -16.47
C ARG A 311 -13.44 12.22 -16.36
N HIS A 312 -13.64 12.72 -15.16
CA HIS A 312 -14.09 14.10 -14.94
C HIS A 312 -12.99 15.11 -15.25
N SER A 313 -11.74 14.80 -14.94
CA SER A 313 -10.59 15.68 -15.20
C SER A 313 -10.27 15.78 -16.71
N VAL A 314 -10.55 14.74 -17.49
CA VAL A 314 -10.30 14.69 -18.95
C VAL A 314 -11.42 15.36 -19.73
N SER A 315 -12.61 15.60 -19.15
CA SER A 315 -13.66 16.39 -19.80
C SER A 315 -13.27 17.87 -19.77
N PRO A 316 -12.96 18.52 -20.93
CA PRO A 316 -12.68 19.94 -20.93
C PRO A 316 -13.92 20.66 -20.46
N ALA A 317 -13.79 21.45 -19.40
CA ALA A 317 -14.82 22.39 -18.98
C ALA A 317 -15.17 23.25 -20.21
N ASN A 318 -16.41 23.09 -20.71
CA ASN A 318 -16.93 23.88 -21.80
C ASN A 318 -17.08 25.32 -21.30
N PRO A 319 -16.28 26.32 -21.72
CA PRO A 319 -16.39 27.69 -21.24
C PRO A 319 -17.48 28.45 -22.05
N GLY A 320 -18.69 27.93 -22.02
CA GLY A 320 -19.75 28.47 -22.88
C GLY A 320 -21.18 28.21 -22.46
N ALA A 321 -21.50 28.14 -21.18
CA ALA A 321 -22.88 28.22 -20.68
C ALA A 321 -23.07 29.55 -19.95
N SER A 322 -23.25 30.63 -20.75
CA SER A 322 -23.80 31.88 -20.25
C SER A 322 -25.15 31.60 -19.59
N ARG A 323 -25.21 31.88 -18.29
CA ARG A 323 -26.48 31.94 -17.53
C ARG A 323 -27.41 32.96 -18.17
N LYS A 324 -28.29 32.50 -19.04
CA LYS A 324 -29.50 33.24 -19.37
C LYS A 324 -30.41 33.15 -18.14
N GLY A 325 -30.71 34.36 -17.63
CA GLY A 325 -31.60 34.52 -16.49
C GLY A 325 -33.00 33.99 -16.81
N GLU A 326 -33.50 33.12 -15.98
CA GLU A 326 -34.94 32.91 -15.84
C GLU A 326 -35.43 33.69 -14.64
N SER A 327 -36.18 34.75 -15.01
CA SER A 327 -37.06 35.54 -14.16
C SER A 327 -38.12 34.60 -13.58
N LEU A 328 -38.04 34.28 -12.31
CA LEU A 328 -39.16 33.68 -11.59
C LEU A 328 -40.03 34.75 -10.98
N ALA A 329 -41.28 34.72 -11.43
CA ALA A 329 -42.38 35.58 -11.10
C ALA A 329 -42.67 35.67 -9.59
N LYS A 330 -43.10 36.86 -9.23
CA LYS A 330 -43.66 37.25 -7.93
C LYS A 330 -44.76 36.28 -7.43
N GLY A 331 -44.51 35.61 -6.31
CA GLY A 331 -45.51 34.97 -5.48
C GLY A 331 -45.61 35.70 -4.13
N GLN A 332 -46.77 36.22 -3.84
CA GLN A 332 -47.17 37.04 -2.71
C GLN A 332 -46.87 36.35 -1.36
N ARG A 333 -46.26 37.09 -0.44
CA ARG A 333 -46.23 36.76 0.99
C ARG A 333 -47.49 37.33 1.67
N PRO A 334 -48.14 36.60 2.59
CA PRO A 334 -49.08 37.22 3.51
C PRO A 334 -48.33 37.74 4.76
N ASP A 335 -48.72 38.97 5.16
CA ASP A 335 -48.25 39.65 6.36
C ASP A 335 -48.70 38.94 7.66
N PRO A 336 -47.87 38.87 8.71
CA PRO A 336 -48.39 38.67 10.05
C PRO A 336 -48.44 39.99 10.80
N LYS A 337 -49.60 40.21 11.36
CA LYS A 337 -50.01 41.35 12.20
C LYS A 337 -49.15 41.54 13.45
N VAL A 338 -48.88 42.81 13.68
CA VAL A 338 -48.31 43.47 14.85
C VAL A 338 -49.13 43.17 16.11
N SER A 339 -48.46 42.86 17.24
CA SER A 339 -48.88 43.27 18.55
C SER A 339 -47.72 43.76 19.39
N ARG A 340 -47.81 45.03 19.79
CA ARG A 340 -46.92 45.78 20.65
C ARG A 340 -47.15 45.38 22.12
N SER A 341 -46.03 45.33 22.93
CA SER A 341 -45.94 45.90 24.29
C SER A 341 -44.51 45.89 24.70
N SER A 342 -43.84 47.01 24.74
CA SER A 342 -43.47 47.92 25.81
C SER A 342 -42.85 47.21 27.03
N SER A 343 -41.53 47.39 27.26
CA SER A 343 -40.95 48.04 28.45
C SER A 343 -39.46 47.75 28.55
N SER A 344 -38.65 48.82 28.45
CA SER A 344 -37.34 48.95 29.09
C SER A 344 -37.57 49.24 30.60
N PRO A 345 -36.60 49.12 31.51
CA PRO A 345 -35.34 49.86 31.47
C PRO A 345 -34.11 49.22 32.21
N THR A 346 -32.95 49.78 31.86
CA THR A 346 -31.79 50.15 32.71
C THR A 346 -31.23 49.18 33.76
N GLY A 347 -29.89 49.06 33.73
CA GLY A 347 -29.06 48.60 34.83
C GLY A 347 -27.63 48.33 34.44
N SER A 348 -26.81 49.35 34.63
CA SER A 348 -25.39 49.50 34.62
C SER A 348 -24.65 48.72 35.71
N TRP A 349 -23.31 48.79 35.68
CA TRP A 349 -22.25 48.47 36.65
C TRP A 349 -21.78 47.00 36.55
N GLY A 350 -20.49 46.68 36.54
CA GLY A 350 -19.28 47.39 36.96
C GLY A 350 -18.06 46.47 36.75
N GLN A 351 -16.95 47.11 36.74
CA GLN A 351 -15.55 46.68 36.60
C GLN A 351 -15.08 45.61 37.60
N SER A 352 -14.20 44.73 37.09
CA SER A 352 -12.86 44.32 37.60
C SER A 352 -12.70 43.93 39.08
N PRO A 353 -11.66 43.14 39.43
CA PRO A 353 -10.28 43.12 38.93
C PRO A 353 -9.86 41.83 38.21
#